data_17891dd5c58fcda7ba1ee7fe75315890
#
_entry.id   17891dd5c58fcda7ba1ee7fe75315890
#
_cell.length_a   1.000
_cell.length_b   1.000
_cell.length_c   1.000
_cell.angle_alpha   90.00
_cell.angle_beta   90.00
_cell.angle_gamma   90.00
#
_symmetry.space_group_name_H-M   'P 1'
#
loop_
_entity.id
_entity.type
_entity.pdbx_description
1 polymer ?
#
loop_
_entity_poly.entity_id
_entity_poly.type
_entity_poly.pdbx_seq_one_letter_code
_entity_poly.pdbx_strand_id
1 'polypeptide(L)'
;MCIRDRDSSVHFISANLYDKSTNSLLFKPYHIIEKDGAKIAFIGLSQSARFNSVINKNFIDEGNKYISELKSSVDIIVMLINVLDENIIDLSQSFANADYIFLSGSTKRTEPRTRQSESGALVYSGGIQGKHLSIVDIRIKDSNKAINDVSAPFNRLQEIDYRLNRLQAKDPSIPLEELYANQPNVLDLIEKYQKEATQLGISLAGFKNRSIFFSVPLSPTIPDDKEVAAFIENIASKADFPLKD
;
A
#
# COMPACT_ATOMS: atom_id res chain seq x y z
N MET A 1 10.62 15.11 -20.02
CA MET A 1 10.92 15.69 -18.69
C MET A 1 9.85 16.73 -18.44
N CYS A 2 8.93 16.46 -17.51
CA CYS A 2 7.82 17.37 -17.25
C CYS A 2 8.30 18.59 -16.47
N ILE A 3 7.68 19.75 -16.71
CA ILE A 3 8.00 21.04 -16.04
C ILE A 3 7.87 20.93 -14.50
N ARG A 4 7.11 19.96 -14.01
CA ARG A 4 6.95 19.63 -12.59
C ARG A 4 8.24 19.19 -11.89
N ASP A 5 9.23 18.69 -12.61
CA ASP A 5 10.49 18.20 -12.06
C ASP A 5 11.37 19.33 -11.47
N ARG A 6 10.97 20.60 -11.69
CA ARG A 6 11.63 21.79 -11.15
C ARG A 6 10.99 22.35 -9.89
N ASP A 7 9.83 21.81 -9.50
CA ASP A 7 9.17 22.20 -8.26
C ASP A 7 9.94 21.61 -7.08
N SER A 8 10.48 22.47 -6.21
CA SER A 8 11.28 22.08 -5.04
C SER A 8 10.50 21.24 -4.01
N SER A 9 9.18 21.12 -4.17
CA SER A 9 8.30 20.34 -3.30
C SER A 9 8.32 18.83 -3.62
N VAL A 10 8.81 18.42 -4.80
CA VAL A 10 8.84 17.01 -5.22
C VAL A 10 10.25 16.44 -5.01
N HIS A 11 10.34 15.39 -4.19
CA HIS A 11 11.61 14.69 -3.94
C HIS A 11 11.73 13.46 -4.86
N PHE A 12 12.66 13.54 -5.83
CA PHE A 12 13.05 12.38 -6.63
C PHE A 12 14.13 11.60 -5.90
N ILE A 13 13.92 10.30 -5.74
CA ILE A 13 14.85 9.39 -5.07
C ILE A 13 15.14 8.17 -5.95
N SER A 14 16.41 7.76 -6.01
CA SER A 14 16.83 6.50 -6.60
C SER A 14 18.19 6.08 -6.06
N ALA A 15 18.25 4.91 -5.46
CA ALA A 15 19.44 4.38 -4.83
C ALA A 15 20.37 3.64 -5.82
N ASN A 16 19.90 3.32 -7.03
CA ASN A 16 20.65 2.47 -7.96
C ASN A 16 20.82 3.03 -9.39
N LEU A 17 20.39 4.28 -9.64
CA LEU A 17 20.61 4.94 -10.92
C LEU A 17 21.82 5.89 -10.82
N TYR A 18 22.83 5.63 -11.67
CA TYR A 18 24.09 6.37 -11.68
C TYR A 18 24.32 7.04 -13.05
N ASP A 19 24.90 8.22 -13.04
CA ASP A 19 25.41 8.84 -14.27
C ASP A 19 26.62 8.06 -14.79
N LYS A 20 26.58 7.68 -16.06
CA LYS A 20 27.63 6.87 -16.69
C LYS A 20 28.98 7.57 -16.80
N SER A 21 28.97 8.89 -16.95
CA SER A 21 30.19 9.67 -17.13
C SER A 21 30.93 9.93 -15.83
N THR A 22 30.19 10.14 -14.75
CA THR A 22 30.73 10.50 -13.44
C THR A 22 30.74 9.36 -12.43
N ASN A 23 30.00 8.28 -12.73
CA ASN A 23 29.73 7.15 -11.80
C ASN A 23 29.17 7.61 -10.45
N SER A 24 28.45 8.73 -10.43
CA SER A 24 27.77 9.26 -9.24
C SER A 24 26.27 9.01 -9.31
N LEU A 25 25.59 8.94 -8.15
CA LEU A 25 24.14 8.83 -8.10
C LEU A 25 23.46 10.02 -8.81
N LEU A 26 22.45 9.74 -9.62
CA LEU A 26 21.65 10.76 -10.30
C LEU A 26 20.69 11.48 -9.36
N PHE A 27 20.24 10.77 -8.31
CA PHE A 27 19.26 11.25 -7.34
C PHE A 27 19.74 10.95 -5.92
N LYS A 28 19.11 11.57 -4.92
CA LYS A 28 19.27 11.12 -3.54
C LYS A 28 18.80 9.67 -3.41
N PRO A 29 19.50 8.80 -2.69
CA PRO A 29 19.13 7.39 -2.60
C PRO A 29 17.84 7.18 -1.80
N TYR A 30 17.58 8.05 -0.83
CA TYR A 30 16.43 7.98 0.05
C TYR A 30 15.97 9.37 0.50
N HIS A 31 14.77 9.41 1.07
CA HIS A 31 14.20 10.56 1.77
C HIS A 31 13.64 10.13 3.11
N ILE A 32 13.90 10.89 4.16
CA ILE A 32 13.37 10.60 5.50
C ILE A 32 12.37 11.68 5.86
N ILE A 33 11.21 11.24 6.35
CA ILE A 33 10.20 12.11 6.95
C ILE A 33 10.05 11.76 8.43
N GLU A 34 9.67 12.75 9.22
CA GLU A 34 9.26 12.56 10.61
C GLU A 34 7.78 12.89 10.73
N LYS A 35 7.00 11.94 11.23
CA LYS A 35 5.55 12.07 11.37
C LYS A 35 5.10 11.42 12.67
N ASP A 36 4.39 12.19 13.50
CA ASP A 36 3.84 11.72 14.77
C ASP A 36 4.90 11.05 15.69
N GLY A 37 6.15 11.58 15.65
CA GLY A 37 7.28 11.10 16.41
C GLY A 37 7.98 9.86 15.83
N ALA A 38 7.54 9.33 14.69
CA ALA A 38 8.19 8.24 13.98
C ALA A 38 9.00 8.75 12.79
N LYS A 39 10.21 8.21 12.59
CA LYS A 39 11.06 8.46 11.43
C LYS A 39 10.85 7.39 10.39
N ILE A 40 10.44 7.80 9.19
CA ILE A 40 10.14 6.90 8.08
C ILE A 40 11.11 7.20 6.92
N ALA A 41 11.89 6.21 6.51
CA ALA A 41 12.76 6.31 5.34
C ALA A 41 12.09 5.72 4.12
N PHE A 42 12.14 6.46 3.00
CA PHE A 42 11.71 5.98 1.68
C PHE A 42 12.95 5.79 0.82
N ILE A 43 13.16 4.58 0.29
CA ILE A 43 14.27 4.22 -0.60
C ILE A 43 13.69 3.94 -1.98
N GLY A 44 14.16 4.64 -3.03
CA GLY A 44 13.71 4.45 -4.41
C GLY A 44 14.61 3.48 -5.16
N LEU A 45 14.04 2.54 -5.91
CA LEU A 45 14.78 1.56 -6.72
C LEU A 45 14.09 1.33 -8.07
N SER A 46 14.91 1.08 -9.10
CA SER A 46 14.45 0.71 -10.43
C SER A 46 15.18 -0.53 -10.92
N GLN A 47 14.44 -1.52 -11.42
CA GLN A 47 15.03 -2.74 -11.98
C GLN A 47 15.78 -2.44 -13.29
N SER A 48 15.30 -1.50 -14.08
CA SER A 48 15.90 -1.15 -15.37
C SER A 48 15.89 0.35 -15.60
N ALA A 49 16.89 0.86 -16.33
CA ALA A 49 16.92 2.20 -16.89
C ALA A 49 16.92 2.11 -18.42
N ARG A 50 16.16 2.99 -19.06
CA ARG A 50 16.02 3.01 -20.53
C ARG A 50 16.96 3.99 -21.22
N PHE A 51 17.88 4.63 -20.51
CA PHE A 51 18.75 5.67 -21.06
C PHE A 51 20.18 5.20 -21.13
N ASN A 52 20.83 5.37 -22.30
CA ASN A 52 22.22 4.96 -22.53
C ASN A 52 23.26 5.70 -21.66
N SER A 53 22.89 6.86 -21.13
CA SER A 53 23.73 7.68 -20.22
C SER A 53 23.61 7.26 -18.74
N VAL A 54 22.76 6.27 -18.43
CA VAL A 54 22.50 5.84 -17.05
C VAL A 54 23.03 4.42 -16.85
N ILE A 55 23.79 4.22 -15.77
CA ILE A 55 24.12 2.90 -15.24
C ILE A 55 23.05 2.53 -14.21
N ASN A 56 22.43 1.39 -14.42
CA ASN A 56 21.53 0.79 -13.45
C ASN A 56 22.30 -0.30 -12.69
N LYS A 57 22.68 -0.06 -11.45
CA LYS A 57 23.27 -1.06 -10.58
C LYS A 57 22.23 -2.05 -10.07
N ASN A 58 22.68 -3.19 -9.58
CA ASN A 58 21.79 -4.20 -9.02
C ASN A 58 20.91 -3.60 -7.92
N PHE A 59 19.61 -3.61 -8.11
CA PHE A 59 18.67 -2.92 -7.22
C PHE A 59 18.53 -3.63 -5.86
N ILE A 60 18.79 -4.95 -5.80
CA ILE A 60 18.78 -5.72 -4.54
C ILE A 60 19.98 -5.34 -3.69
N ASP A 61 21.18 -5.31 -4.30
CA ASP A 61 22.42 -5.01 -3.58
C ASP A 61 22.42 -3.55 -3.06
N GLU A 62 22.07 -2.59 -3.93
CA GLU A 62 22.03 -1.18 -3.55
C GLU A 62 20.90 -0.93 -2.52
N GLY A 63 19.74 -1.59 -2.65
CA GLY A 63 18.66 -1.47 -1.67
C GLY A 63 19.07 -1.97 -0.29
N ASN A 64 19.66 -3.16 -0.19
CA ASN A 64 20.12 -3.73 1.08
C ASN A 64 21.25 -2.93 1.73
N LYS A 65 22.11 -2.30 0.93
CA LYS A 65 23.13 -1.37 1.41
C LYS A 65 22.49 -0.21 2.19
N TYR A 66 21.50 0.48 1.61
CA TYR A 66 20.84 1.62 2.26
C TYR A 66 19.89 1.19 3.40
N ILE A 67 19.27 0.00 3.32
CA ILE A 67 18.55 -0.57 4.45
C ILE A 67 19.51 -0.73 5.66
N SER A 68 20.71 -1.30 5.43
CA SER A 68 21.69 -1.51 6.49
C SER A 68 22.20 -0.20 7.09
N GLU A 69 22.36 0.83 6.27
CA GLU A 69 22.77 2.17 6.70
C GLU A 69 21.70 2.84 7.58
N LEU A 70 20.43 2.67 7.24
CA LEU A 70 19.31 3.40 7.86
C LEU A 70 18.69 2.67 9.05
N LYS A 71 18.80 1.35 9.13
CA LYS A 71 18.09 0.50 10.10
C LYS A 71 18.20 0.93 11.56
N SER A 72 19.33 1.56 11.96
CA SER A 72 19.53 2.03 13.34
C SER A 72 19.08 3.46 13.59
N SER A 73 18.69 4.21 12.55
CA SER A 73 18.40 5.63 12.61
C SER A 73 16.94 6.00 12.31
N VAL A 74 16.13 5.03 11.83
CA VAL A 74 14.73 5.21 11.50
C VAL A 74 13.86 4.10 12.08
N ASP A 75 12.57 4.38 12.25
CA ASP A 75 11.60 3.45 12.83
C ASP A 75 10.96 2.55 11.77
N ILE A 76 10.82 3.06 10.53
CA ILE A 76 10.17 2.34 9.42
C ILE A 76 10.98 2.56 8.14
N ILE A 77 11.20 1.48 7.38
CA ILE A 77 11.84 1.51 6.06
C ILE A 77 10.83 1.09 5.00
N VAL A 78 10.58 1.99 4.05
CA VAL A 78 9.67 1.81 2.91
C VAL A 78 10.48 1.78 1.62
N MET A 79 10.35 0.71 0.85
CA MET A 79 10.95 0.57 -0.46
C MET A 79 9.93 0.96 -1.55
N LEU A 80 10.31 1.85 -2.45
CA LEU A 80 9.55 2.20 -3.64
C LEU A 80 10.25 1.60 -4.86
N ILE A 81 9.73 0.48 -5.37
CA ILE A 81 10.44 -0.31 -6.38
C ILE A 81 9.66 -0.31 -7.70
N ASN A 82 10.32 0.10 -8.78
CA ASN A 82 9.82 -0.08 -10.14
C ASN A 82 10.38 -1.39 -10.71
N VAL A 83 9.49 -2.37 -10.91
CA VAL A 83 9.84 -3.71 -11.41
C VAL A 83 8.72 -4.24 -12.30
N LEU A 84 9.07 -4.96 -13.38
CA LEU A 84 8.10 -5.62 -14.26
C LEU A 84 7.67 -6.97 -13.65
N ASP A 85 6.40 -7.38 -13.91
CA ASP A 85 5.81 -8.61 -13.37
C ASP A 85 6.62 -9.88 -13.66
N GLU A 86 7.21 -9.96 -14.85
CA GLU A 86 8.03 -11.09 -15.30
C GLU A 86 9.33 -11.28 -14.52
N ASN A 87 9.74 -10.25 -13.78
CA ASN A 87 10.98 -10.21 -13.01
C ASN A 87 10.75 -10.11 -11.51
N ILE A 88 9.52 -10.34 -11.05
CA ILE A 88 9.22 -10.36 -9.62
C ILE A 88 9.84 -11.61 -9.01
N ILE A 89 10.95 -11.41 -8.33
CA ILE A 89 11.58 -12.35 -7.41
C ILE A 89 10.79 -12.29 -6.10
N ASP A 90 11.08 -13.16 -5.14
CA ASP A 90 10.57 -12.99 -3.77
C ASP A 90 11.19 -11.73 -3.13
N LEU A 91 10.58 -10.57 -3.43
CA LEU A 91 11.03 -9.27 -2.96
C LEU A 91 10.89 -9.13 -1.45
N SER A 92 9.90 -9.81 -0.86
CA SER A 92 9.71 -9.83 0.59
C SER A 92 10.95 -10.37 1.30
N GLN A 93 11.50 -11.48 0.81
CA GLN A 93 12.72 -12.09 1.37
C GLN A 93 13.98 -11.36 0.94
N SER A 94 14.03 -10.87 -0.31
CA SER A 94 15.19 -10.12 -0.81
C SER A 94 15.47 -8.84 -0.03
N PHE A 95 14.43 -8.24 0.57
CA PHE A 95 14.51 -7.05 1.43
C PHE A 95 13.95 -7.31 2.83
N ALA A 96 14.31 -8.45 3.43
CA ALA A 96 13.77 -8.91 4.71
C ALA A 96 13.93 -7.95 5.89
N ASN A 97 14.82 -6.97 5.78
CA ASN A 97 15.06 -5.94 6.80
C ASN A 97 14.34 -4.60 6.50
N ALA A 98 13.57 -4.51 5.42
CA ALA A 98 12.61 -3.42 5.21
C ALA A 98 11.25 -3.81 5.80
N ASP A 99 10.40 -2.81 6.07
CA ASP A 99 9.05 -3.05 6.60
C ASP A 99 8.03 -3.14 5.47
N TYR A 100 8.13 -2.28 4.47
CA TYR A 100 7.17 -2.17 3.38
C TYR A 100 7.85 -2.06 2.02
N ILE A 101 7.23 -2.67 1.02
CA ILE A 101 7.59 -2.54 -0.39
C ILE A 101 6.36 -2.13 -1.17
N PHE A 102 6.41 -0.98 -1.84
CA PHE A 102 5.40 -0.58 -2.81
C PHE A 102 5.94 -0.74 -4.22
N LEU A 103 5.22 -1.52 -5.03
CA LEU A 103 5.61 -1.82 -6.41
C LEU A 103 4.92 -0.89 -7.40
N SER A 104 5.69 -0.37 -8.33
CA SER A 104 5.21 0.20 -9.58
C SER A 104 5.70 -0.64 -10.77
N GLY A 105 4.97 -0.61 -11.89
CA GLY A 105 5.27 -1.43 -13.07
C GLY A 105 4.62 -2.81 -13.06
N SER A 106 4.08 -3.26 -11.93
CA SER A 106 3.30 -4.49 -11.86
C SER A 106 1.86 -4.26 -12.34
N THR A 107 1.35 -5.20 -13.13
CA THR A 107 -0.04 -5.22 -13.56
C THR A 107 -0.99 -5.79 -12.50
N LYS A 108 -0.44 -6.57 -11.57
CA LYS A 108 -1.18 -7.21 -10.48
C LYS A 108 -1.41 -6.22 -9.34
N ARG A 109 -2.64 -6.17 -8.86
CA ARG A 109 -3.01 -5.38 -7.67
C ARG A 109 -3.03 -6.28 -6.44
N THR A 110 -2.54 -5.76 -5.32
CA THR A 110 -2.69 -6.44 -4.03
C THR A 110 -4.14 -6.29 -3.55
N GLU A 111 -4.76 -7.42 -3.21
CA GLU A 111 -6.08 -7.43 -2.60
C GLU A 111 -5.97 -7.34 -1.08
N PRO A 112 -6.85 -6.57 -0.39
CA PRO A 112 -6.77 -6.42 1.07
C PRO A 112 -6.89 -7.71 1.87
N ARG A 113 -7.43 -8.79 1.26
CA ARG A 113 -7.54 -10.12 1.86
C ARG A 113 -6.33 -11.02 1.62
N THR A 114 -5.39 -10.58 0.79
CA THR A 114 -4.18 -11.35 0.52
C THR A 114 -3.33 -11.41 1.78
N ARG A 115 -3.06 -12.61 2.26
CA ARG A 115 -2.10 -12.80 3.35
C ARG A 115 -0.72 -12.47 2.84
N GLN A 116 -0.02 -11.62 3.57
CA GLN A 116 1.38 -11.37 3.37
C GLN A 116 2.24 -12.52 3.94
N SER A 117 3.51 -12.56 3.56
CA SER A 117 4.47 -13.49 4.16
C SER A 117 4.56 -13.24 5.67
N GLU A 118 4.74 -14.31 6.45
CA GLU A 118 4.96 -14.19 7.90
C GLU A 118 6.33 -13.61 8.26
N SER A 119 7.24 -13.56 7.30
CA SER A 119 8.60 -13.02 7.43
C SER A 119 8.96 -12.18 6.22
N GLY A 120 9.84 -11.19 6.42
CA GLY A 120 10.26 -10.25 5.38
C GLY A 120 9.34 -9.04 5.26
N ALA A 121 9.61 -8.20 4.26
CA ALA A 121 8.86 -6.98 4.03
C ALA A 121 7.45 -7.24 3.49
N LEU A 122 6.48 -6.41 3.88
CA LEU A 122 5.11 -6.43 3.37
C LEU A 122 5.07 -5.82 1.97
N VAL A 123 4.55 -6.55 0.97
CA VAL A 123 4.59 -6.15 -0.44
C VAL A 123 3.22 -5.75 -0.96
N TYR A 124 3.12 -4.52 -1.45
CA TYR A 124 1.88 -3.96 -1.98
C TYR A 124 2.07 -3.41 -3.39
N SER A 125 1.05 -3.60 -4.23
CA SER A 125 0.97 -3.02 -5.57
C SER A 125 -0.41 -2.43 -5.82
N GLY A 126 -0.46 -1.22 -6.37
CA GLY A 126 -1.69 -0.54 -6.76
C GLY A 126 -2.26 -1.02 -8.11
N GLY A 127 -1.52 -1.88 -8.83
CA GLY A 127 -1.88 -2.26 -10.20
C GLY A 127 -1.59 -1.15 -11.22
N ILE A 128 -2.38 -1.09 -12.28
CA ILE A 128 -2.18 -0.20 -13.43
C ILE A 128 -3.23 0.91 -13.53
N GLN A 129 -2.90 1.95 -14.29
CA GLN A 129 -3.80 3.03 -14.73
C GLN A 129 -4.35 3.92 -13.61
N GLY A 130 -3.75 3.90 -12.42
CA GLY A 130 -4.22 4.74 -11.31
C GLY A 130 -5.65 4.45 -10.85
N LYS A 131 -6.17 3.24 -11.10
CA LYS A 131 -7.57 2.88 -10.77
C LYS A 131 -7.83 2.69 -9.28
N HIS A 132 -6.78 2.55 -8.49
CA HIS A 132 -6.88 2.30 -7.05
C HIS A 132 -5.84 3.11 -6.27
N LEU A 133 -6.23 3.58 -5.12
CA LEU A 133 -5.34 4.15 -4.13
C LEU A 133 -5.00 3.08 -3.09
N SER A 134 -3.70 2.80 -2.94
CA SER A 134 -3.18 1.91 -1.90
C SER A 134 -2.89 2.72 -0.64
N ILE A 135 -3.48 2.34 0.47
CA ILE A 135 -3.32 2.99 1.76
C ILE A 135 -2.85 1.96 2.78
N VAL A 136 -1.86 2.30 3.58
CA VAL A 136 -1.44 1.50 4.75
C VAL A 136 -1.64 2.35 6.00
N ASP A 137 -2.54 1.93 6.88
CA ASP A 137 -2.73 2.52 8.21
C ASP A 137 -1.83 1.78 9.20
N ILE A 138 -0.87 2.49 9.79
CA ILE A 138 0.09 1.93 10.74
C ILE A 138 -0.19 2.51 12.12
N ARG A 139 -0.36 1.64 13.11
CA ARG A 139 -0.54 2.03 14.51
C ARG A 139 0.53 1.39 15.37
N ILE A 140 1.40 2.21 15.95
CA ILE A 140 2.47 1.82 16.84
C ILE A 140 2.10 2.25 18.25
N LYS A 141 2.03 1.29 19.17
CA LYS A 141 1.81 1.53 20.62
C LYS A 141 3.02 1.15 21.46
N ASP A 142 3.95 0.39 20.90
CA ASP A 142 5.13 -0.13 21.58
C ASP A 142 6.28 -0.22 20.55
N SER A 143 7.21 0.71 20.63
CA SER A 143 8.35 0.80 19.68
C SER A 143 9.28 -0.42 19.70
N ASN A 144 9.21 -1.25 20.76
CA ASN A 144 10.04 -2.44 20.88
C ASN A 144 9.39 -3.71 20.29
N LYS A 145 8.19 -3.59 19.69
CA LYS A 145 7.47 -4.71 19.10
C LYS A 145 7.33 -4.56 17.59
N ALA A 146 7.42 -5.70 16.92
CA ALA A 146 7.20 -5.75 15.47
C ALA A 146 5.79 -5.27 15.09
N ILE A 147 5.67 -4.71 13.89
CA ILE A 147 4.40 -4.34 13.28
C ILE A 147 3.81 -5.60 12.61
N ASN A 148 2.56 -5.92 12.97
CA ASN A 148 1.87 -7.09 12.45
C ASN A 148 0.89 -6.67 11.35
N ASP A 149 0.93 -7.32 10.21
CA ASP A 149 -0.10 -7.17 9.19
C ASP A 149 -1.39 -7.87 9.64
N VAL A 150 -2.42 -7.08 9.87
CA VAL A 150 -3.75 -7.56 10.25
C VAL A 150 -4.80 -7.28 9.18
N SER A 151 -4.37 -7.01 7.94
CA SER A 151 -5.25 -6.64 6.82
C SER A 151 -6.28 -7.73 6.54
N ALA A 152 -5.87 -9.00 6.42
CA ALA A 152 -6.77 -10.09 6.09
C ALA A 152 -7.84 -10.34 7.19
N PRO A 153 -7.49 -10.50 8.48
CA PRO A 153 -8.49 -10.67 9.52
C PRO A 153 -9.36 -9.42 9.71
N PHE A 154 -8.81 -8.21 9.56
CA PHE A 154 -9.57 -6.97 9.65
C PHE A 154 -10.62 -6.87 8.53
N ASN A 155 -10.24 -7.10 7.27
CA ASN A 155 -11.17 -7.08 6.14
C ASN A 155 -12.23 -8.20 6.25
N ARG A 156 -11.86 -9.36 6.80
CA ARG A 156 -12.82 -10.43 7.05
C ARG A 156 -13.86 -10.04 8.09
N LEU A 157 -13.45 -9.37 9.16
CA LEU A 157 -14.38 -8.85 10.17
C LEU A 157 -15.35 -7.83 9.56
N GLN A 158 -14.84 -6.88 8.76
CA GLN A 158 -15.68 -5.90 8.06
C GLN A 158 -16.70 -6.55 7.11
N GLU A 159 -16.30 -7.64 6.42
CA GLU A 159 -17.22 -8.39 5.56
C GLU A 159 -18.34 -9.06 6.37
N ILE A 160 -18.01 -9.66 7.50
CA ILE A 160 -18.98 -10.30 8.39
C ILE A 160 -19.97 -9.25 8.90
N ASP A 161 -19.47 -8.13 9.41
CA ASP A 161 -20.30 -7.02 9.90
C ASP A 161 -21.24 -6.50 8.80
N TYR A 162 -20.73 -6.32 7.58
CA TYR A 162 -21.57 -5.93 6.44
C TYR A 162 -22.68 -6.94 6.16
N ARG A 163 -22.38 -8.24 6.21
CA ARG A 163 -23.37 -9.32 5.96
C ARG A 163 -24.43 -9.38 7.06
N LEU A 164 -24.03 -9.31 8.32
CA LEU A 164 -24.95 -9.28 9.45
C LEU A 164 -25.85 -8.04 9.42
N ASN A 165 -25.28 -6.85 9.16
CA ASN A 165 -26.04 -5.61 9.00
C ASN A 165 -27.04 -5.69 7.84
N ARG A 166 -26.69 -6.35 6.74
CA ARG A 166 -27.58 -6.56 5.61
C ARG A 166 -28.75 -7.48 5.95
N LEU A 167 -28.54 -8.49 6.77
CA LEU A 167 -29.61 -9.34 7.30
C LEU A 167 -30.50 -8.57 8.27
N GLN A 168 -29.90 -7.76 9.15
CA GLN A 168 -30.62 -6.92 10.13
C GLN A 168 -31.46 -5.81 9.47
N ALA A 169 -31.06 -5.34 8.28
CA ALA A 169 -31.75 -4.28 7.56
C ALA A 169 -33.20 -4.65 7.15
N LYS A 170 -33.57 -5.94 7.20
CA LYS A 170 -34.95 -6.40 6.94
C LYS A 170 -35.92 -5.88 8.00
N ASP A 171 -35.52 -5.90 9.27
CA ASP A 171 -36.18 -5.25 10.39
C ASP A 171 -35.16 -4.94 11.50
N PRO A 172 -34.74 -3.66 11.64
CA PRO A 172 -33.76 -3.28 12.65
C PRO A 172 -34.26 -3.37 14.10
N SER A 173 -35.56 -3.51 14.32
CA SER A 173 -36.17 -3.53 15.65
C SER A 173 -36.25 -4.93 16.27
N ILE A 174 -36.10 -5.98 15.45
CA ILE A 174 -36.23 -7.38 15.87
C ILE A 174 -34.79 -8.00 15.90
N PRO A 175 -34.40 -8.74 16.96
CA PRO A 175 -33.16 -9.50 16.98
C PRO A 175 -33.03 -10.47 15.80
N LEU A 176 -31.84 -10.69 15.27
CA LEU A 176 -31.61 -11.56 14.10
C LEU A 176 -32.15 -12.98 14.32
N GLU A 177 -32.03 -13.51 15.53
CA GLU A 177 -32.45 -14.84 15.93
C GLU A 177 -33.97 -14.98 15.83
N GLU A 178 -34.73 -13.93 16.19
CA GLU A 178 -36.19 -13.90 16.09
C GLU A 178 -36.64 -13.64 14.64
N LEU A 179 -35.95 -12.72 13.95
CA LEU A 179 -36.26 -12.33 12.57
C LEU A 179 -36.17 -13.51 11.60
N TYR A 180 -35.28 -14.45 11.87
CA TYR A 180 -35.03 -15.65 11.05
C TYR A 180 -35.40 -16.96 11.74
N ALA A 181 -36.25 -16.94 12.80
CA ALA A 181 -36.62 -18.12 13.58
C ALA A 181 -37.16 -19.29 12.74
N ASN A 182 -37.83 -19.01 11.63
CA ASN A 182 -38.37 -20.01 10.70
C ASN A 182 -37.42 -20.40 9.56
N GLN A 183 -36.14 -19.99 9.61
CA GLN A 183 -35.12 -20.22 8.58
C GLN A 183 -33.82 -20.79 9.18
N PRO A 184 -33.81 -22.10 9.52
CA PRO A 184 -32.69 -22.74 10.22
C PRO A 184 -31.31 -22.50 9.56
N ASN A 185 -31.26 -22.62 8.23
CA ASN A 185 -29.99 -22.40 7.48
C ASN A 185 -29.46 -20.97 7.61
N VAL A 186 -30.35 -19.98 7.79
CA VAL A 186 -29.94 -18.59 8.01
C VAL A 186 -29.46 -18.38 9.44
N LEU A 187 -30.13 -19.02 10.40
CA LEU A 187 -29.70 -19.00 11.81
C LEU A 187 -28.30 -19.60 11.99
N ASP A 188 -28.05 -20.77 11.39
CA ASP A 188 -26.74 -21.41 11.41
C ASP A 188 -25.65 -20.50 10.83
N LEU A 189 -25.98 -19.76 9.76
CA LEU A 189 -25.06 -18.80 9.14
C LEU A 189 -24.79 -17.59 10.05
N ILE A 190 -25.83 -17.06 10.71
CA ILE A 190 -25.72 -15.95 11.65
C ILE A 190 -24.84 -16.36 12.82
N GLU A 191 -25.09 -17.51 13.44
CA GLU A 191 -24.28 -18.04 14.56
C GLU A 191 -22.80 -18.19 14.17
N LYS A 192 -22.56 -18.79 12.97
CA LYS A 192 -21.21 -18.93 12.44
C LYS A 192 -20.51 -17.58 12.28
N TYR A 193 -21.19 -16.57 11.73
CA TYR A 193 -20.63 -15.23 11.57
C TYR A 193 -20.35 -14.55 12.90
N GLN A 194 -21.28 -14.60 13.85
CA GLN A 194 -21.10 -14.01 15.17
C GLN A 194 -19.91 -14.65 15.92
N LYS A 195 -19.78 -15.98 15.85
CA LYS A 195 -18.66 -16.71 16.45
C LYS A 195 -17.32 -16.32 15.79
N GLU A 196 -17.29 -16.28 14.46
CA GLU A 196 -16.10 -15.89 13.71
C GLU A 196 -15.71 -14.42 14.00
N ALA A 197 -16.67 -13.50 14.03
CA ALA A 197 -16.44 -12.08 14.36
C ALA A 197 -15.85 -11.92 15.78
N THR A 198 -16.40 -12.64 16.76
CA THR A 198 -15.88 -12.62 18.14
C THR A 198 -14.43 -13.08 18.20
N GLN A 199 -14.10 -14.18 17.51
CA GLN A 199 -12.72 -14.71 17.49
C GLN A 199 -11.74 -13.75 16.81
N LEU A 200 -12.15 -13.16 15.68
CA LEU A 200 -11.36 -12.15 14.97
C LEU A 200 -11.16 -10.91 15.84
N GLY A 201 -12.19 -10.41 16.49
CA GLY A 201 -12.11 -9.26 17.41
C GLY A 201 -11.11 -9.46 18.53
N ILE A 202 -11.14 -10.64 19.18
CA ILE A 202 -10.19 -11.01 20.25
C ILE A 202 -8.76 -11.04 19.69
N SER A 203 -8.56 -11.68 18.52
CA SER A 203 -7.25 -11.77 17.89
C SER A 203 -6.69 -10.39 17.55
N LEU A 204 -7.50 -9.53 16.92
CA LEU A 204 -7.10 -8.17 16.56
C LEU A 204 -6.76 -7.29 17.75
N ALA A 205 -7.46 -7.46 18.87
CA ALA A 205 -7.21 -6.71 20.10
C ALA A 205 -5.85 -7.08 20.75
N GLY A 206 -5.32 -8.28 20.47
CA GLY A 206 -4.04 -8.75 20.99
C GLY A 206 -2.82 -8.06 20.39
N PHE A 207 -2.92 -7.46 19.20
CA PHE A 207 -1.80 -6.80 18.53
C PHE A 207 -1.60 -5.37 19.04
N LYS A 208 -0.42 -5.09 19.64
CA LYS A 208 -0.04 -3.73 20.05
C LYS A 208 0.30 -2.85 18.86
N ASN A 209 1.12 -3.36 17.94
CA ASN A 209 1.48 -2.69 16.70
C ASN A 209 0.80 -3.40 15.53
N ARG A 210 0.12 -2.64 14.71
CA ARG A 210 -0.63 -3.21 13.58
C ARG A 210 -0.52 -2.36 12.33
N SER A 211 -0.56 -3.03 11.20
CA SER A 211 -0.64 -2.47 9.86
C SER A 211 -1.90 -3.00 9.17
N ILE A 212 -2.66 -2.13 8.55
CA ILE A 212 -3.85 -2.49 7.78
C ILE A 212 -3.73 -1.89 6.39
N PHE A 213 -3.79 -2.74 5.38
CA PHE A 213 -3.79 -2.32 3.98
C PHE A 213 -5.22 -2.16 3.46
N PHE A 214 -5.45 -1.05 2.80
CA PHE A 214 -6.69 -0.75 2.07
C PHE A 214 -6.39 -0.52 0.60
N SER A 215 -7.29 -0.99 -0.27
CA SER A 215 -7.29 -0.67 -1.69
C SER A 215 -8.60 0.02 -2.02
N VAL A 216 -8.53 1.34 -2.23
CA VAL A 216 -9.70 2.18 -2.50
C VAL A 216 -9.83 2.37 -4.01
N PRO A 217 -10.93 1.91 -4.65
CA PRO A 217 -11.15 2.15 -6.06
C PRO A 217 -11.41 3.64 -6.31
N LEU A 218 -10.71 4.23 -7.26
CA LEU A 218 -10.95 5.57 -7.75
C LEU A 218 -12.05 5.49 -8.82
N SER A 219 -13.30 5.66 -8.40
CA SER A 219 -14.48 5.56 -9.25
C SER A 219 -15.07 6.95 -9.55
N PRO A 220 -15.90 7.08 -10.60
CA PRO A 220 -16.58 8.35 -10.92
C PRO A 220 -17.49 8.88 -9.81
N THR A 221 -17.77 8.08 -8.76
CA THR A 221 -18.54 8.53 -7.59
C THR A 221 -17.72 9.35 -6.61
N ILE A 222 -16.39 9.36 -6.76
CA ILE A 222 -15.50 10.23 -5.97
C ILE A 222 -15.46 11.58 -6.69
N PRO A 223 -15.88 12.67 -6.05
CA PRO A 223 -15.87 13.98 -6.69
C PRO A 223 -14.43 14.43 -6.98
N ASP A 224 -14.22 15.01 -8.15
CA ASP A 224 -12.94 15.58 -8.53
C ASP A 224 -12.58 16.77 -7.63
N ASP A 225 -11.29 16.90 -7.33
CA ASP A 225 -10.77 18.14 -6.78
C ASP A 225 -10.88 19.24 -7.84
N LYS A 226 -11.60 20.32 -7.51
CA LYS A 226 -11.92 21.39 -8.47
C LYS A 226 -10.70 22.12 -9.00
N GLU A 227 -9.65 22.29 -8.20
CA GLU A 227 -8.42 22.97 -8.62
C GLU A 227 -7.61 22.08 -9.57
N VAL A 228 -7.52 20.77 -9.27
CA VAL A 228 -6.84 19.80 -10.10
C VAL A 228 -7.58 19.59 -11.41
N ALA A 229 -8.91 19.51 -11.40
CA ALA A 229 -9.73 19.41 -12.61
C ALA A 229 -9.53 20.61 -13.52
N ALA A 230 -9.64 21.84 -13.01
CA ALA A 230 -9.42 23.07 -13.78
C ALA A 230 -7.97 23.15 -14.33
N PHE A 231 -6.97 22.69 -13.58
CA PHE A 231 -5.60 22.61 -14.06
C PHE A 231 -5.43 21.63 -15.22
N ILE A 232 -6.05 20.45 -15.14
CA ILE A 232 -6.01 19.44 -16.21
C ILE A 232 -6.72 19.96 -17.45
N GLU A 233 -7.90 20.57 -17.35
CA GLU A 233 -8.64 21.17 -18.45
C GLU A 233 -7.82 22.25 -19.16
N ASN A 234 -7.15 23.13 -18.41
CA ASN A 234 -6.27 24.17 -18.97
C ASN A 234 -5.09 23.57 -19.75
N ILE A 235 -4.51 22.47 -19.28
CA ILE A 235 -3.41 21.78 -20.00
C ILE A 235 -3.96 21.07 -21.24
N ALA A 236 -5.06 20.34 -21.12
CA ALA A 236 -5.66 19.59 -22.21
C ALA A 236 -6.10 20.50 -23.36
N SER A 237 -6.71 21.67 -23.05
CA SER A 237 -7.10 22.66 -24.06
C SER A 237 -5.92 23.27 -24.81
N LYS A 238 -4.76 23.40 -24.17
CA LYS A 238 -3.52 23.89 -24.80
C LYS A 238 -2.79 22.83 -25.62
N ALA A 239 -3.03 21.56 -25.35
CA ALA A 239 -2.34 20.43 -25.96
C ALA A 239 -3.14 19.79 -27.11
N ASP A 240 -4.32 20.31 -27.44
CA ASP A 240 -5.25 19.73 -28.46
C ASP A 240 -5.59 18.24 -28.17
N PHE A 241 -5.56 17.84 -26.87
CA PHE A 241 -5.93 16.51 -26.43
C PHE A 241 -7.43 16.46 -26.18
N PRO A 242 -8.20 15.64 -26.92
CA PRO A 242 -9.60 15.42 -26.58
C PRO A 242 -9.68 14.70 -25.22
N LEU A 243 -10.20 15.37 -24.21
CA LEU A 243 -10.64 14.68 -22.99
C LEU A 243 -11.82 13.78 -23.39
N LYS A 244 -11.65 12.48 -23.26
CA LYS A 244 -12.76 11.51 -23.44
C LYS A 244 -13.64 11.59 -22.22
N ASP A 245 -14.93 11.86 -22.45
CA ASP A 245 -16.01 11.73 -21.49
C ASP A 245 -16.07 10.32 -20.86
#